data_692e25a355738f7a94c2ad6a47d4efc3
#
_entry.id   692e25a355738f7a94c2ad6a47d4efc3
#
_cell.length_a   1.000
_cell.length_b   1.000
_cell.length_c   1.000
_cell.angle_alpha   90.00
_cell.angle_beta   90.00
_cell.angle_gamma   90.00
#
_symmetry.space_group_name_H-M   'P 1'
#
loop_
_entity.id
_entity.type
_entity.pdbx_description
1 polymer ?
#
loop_
_entity_poly.entity_id
_entity_poly.type
_entity_poly.pdbx_seq_one_letter_code
_entity_poly.pdbx_strand_id
1 'polypeptide(L)'
;EDSKQISYKELHRNVCKAANGLKDIGVKKGDRVTIYLTMIPELAYVMLACARIGAVHSIIFGGFSPESIAGRINDCKSYYIITADEGVRGGKIIPLKKITDEALEQCPNVKKCIVVKRTGNEVNWVDDRDVWYDDITLNVSDKCMPEEMSAEDPLFILYTSGSTGKPKGVLHTTGGYIVYASMTHQYIFDYKKNDI
;
A
#
# COMPACT_ATOMS: atom_id res chain seq x y z
N GLU A 1 -10.82 -5.13 20.28
CA GLU A 1 -10.20 -5.15 18.94
C GLU A 1 -11.26 -5.63 17.96
N ASP A 2 -11.45 -4.88 16.86
CA ASP A 2 -12.38 -5.26 15.81
C ASP A 2 -11.79 -6.43 15.01
N SER A 3 -12.59 -7.45 14.74
CA SER A 3 -12.21 -8.53 13.84
C SER A 3 -13.21 -8.63 12.69
N LYS A 4 -12.73 -8.85 11.48
CA LYS A 4 -13.55 -9.05 10.29
C LYS A 4 -13.09 -10.29 9.54
N GLN A 5 -14.03 -11.18 9.23
CA GLN A 5 -13.77 -12.30 8.33
C GLN A 5 -14.04 -11.87 6.89
N ILE A 6 -13.06 -12.10 6.02
CA ILE A 6 -13.11 -11.72 4.60
C ILE A 6 -12.83 -12.96 3.78
N SER A 7 -13.78 -13.36 2.94
CA SER A 7 -13.59 -14.46 2.00
C SER A 7 -12.63 -14.06 0.86
N TYR A 8 -11.97 -15.03 0.23
CA TYR A 8 -11.14 -14.77 -0.96
C TYR A 8 -11.91 -14.08 -2.10
N LYS A 9 -13.19 -14.40 -2.25
CA LYS A 9 -14.06 -13.73 -3.23
C LYS A 9 -14.27 -12.26 -2.90
N GLU A 10 -14.47 -11.92 -1.64
CA GLU A 10 -14.59 -10.54 -1.17
C GLU A 10 -13.26 -9.80 -1.28
N LEU A 11 -12.15 -10.44 -0.89
CA LEU A 11 -10.80 -9.90 -1.08
C LEU A 11 -10.55 -9.55 -2.55
N HIS A 12 -10.79 -10.48 -3.46
CA HIS A 12 -10.61 -10.26 -4.89
C HIS A 12 -11.44 -9.09 -5.41
N ARG A 13 -12.71 -8.99 -5.01
CA ARG A 13 -13.59 -7.89 -5.39
C ARG A 13 -13.04 -6.54 -4.91
N ASN A 14 -12.62 -6.43 -3.65
CA ASN A 14 -12.08 -5.19 -3.09
C ASN A 14 -10.72 -4.82 -3.71
N VAL A 15 -9.89 -5.81 -4.00
CA VAL A 15 -8.63 -5.61 -4.75
C VAL A 15 -8.91 -5.05 -6.14
N CYS A 16 -9.88 -5.59 -6.88
CA CYS A 16 -10.25 -5.07 -8.20
C CYS A 16 -10.78 -3.63 -8.14
N LYS A 17 -11.60 -3.30 -7.14
CA LYS A 17 -12.08 -1.94 -6.93
C LYS A 17 -10.94 -0.98 -6.60
N ALA A 18 -10.06 -1.33 -5.67
CA ALA A 18 -8.88 -0.53 -5.35
C ALA A 18 -7.98 -0.35 -6.59
N ALA A 19 -7.77 -1.41 -7.37
CA ALA A 19 -6.98 -1.37 -8.62
C ALA A 19 -7.57 -0.39 -9.65
N ASN A 20 -8.88 -0.44 -9.88
CA ASN A 20 -9.55 0.48 -10.78
C ASN A 20 -9.50 1.91 -10.26
N GLY A 21 -9.79 2.14 -8.97
CA GLY A 21 -9.69 3.46 -8.36
C GLY A 21 -8.29 4.07 -8.46
N LEU A 22 -7.25 3.27 -8.24
CA LEU A 22 -5.86 3.73 -8.42
C LEU A 22 -5.57 4.08 -9.89
N LYS A 23 -6.07 3.32 -10.86
CA LYS A 23 -5.93 3.65 -12.29
C LYS A 23 -6.66 4.95 -12.65
N ASP A 24 -7.85 5.16 -12.12
CA ASP A 24 -8.67 6.35 -12.40
C ASP A 24 -8.01 7.64 -11.90
N ILE A 25 -7.27 7.59 -10.79
CA ILE A 25 -6.47 8.72 -10.30
C ILE A 25 -5.09 8.83 -10.96
N GLY A 26 -4.78 7.97 -11.94
CA GLY A 26 -3.61 8.08 -12.80
C GLY A 26 -2.43 7.19 -12.47
N VAL A 27 -2.55 6.23 -11.55
CA VAL A 27 -1.49 5.24 -11.27
C VAL A 27 -1.34 4.29 -12.47
N LYS A 28 -0.10 4.09 -12.91
CA LYS A 28 0.25 3.26 -14.07
C LYS A 28 1.26 2.17 -13.68
N LYS A 29 1.41 1.18 -14.55
CA LYS A 29 2.49 0.18 -14.46
C LYS A 29 3.85 0.86 -14.26
N GLY A 30 4.61 0.40 -13.27
CA GLY A 30 5.91 0.93 -12.91
C GLY A 30 5.89 2.14 -11.97
N ASP A 31 4.73 2.77 -11.72
CA ASP A 31 4.64 3.84 -10.72
C ASP A 31 4.86 3.28 -9.31
N ARG A 32 5.56 4.06 -8.47
CA ARG A 32 5.75 3.71 -7.05
C ARG A 32 4.62 4.31 -6.23
N VAL A 33 4.05 3.45 -5.37
CA VAL A 33 2.97 3.78 -4.44
C VAL A 33 3.45 3.50 -3.02
N THR A 34 3.58 4.52 -2.21
CA THR A 34 3.89 4.37 -0.78
C THR A 34 2.62 4.04 -0.02
N ILE A 35 2.67 3.05 0.87
CA ILE A 35 1.56 2.64 1.71
C ILE A 35 1.96 2.82 3.17
N TYR A 36 1.33 3.77 3.86
CA TYR A 36 1.55 4.08 5.27
C TYR A 36 0.24 3.87 6.03
N LEU A 37 -0.04 2.64 6.38
CA LEU A 37 -1.26 2.20 7.05
C LEU A 37 -0.94 1.34 8.29
N THR A 38 -1.87 1.29 9.22
CA THR A 38 -1.91 0.24 10.26
C THR A 38 -2.49 -1.05 9.67
N MET A 39 -2.58 -2.12 10.50
CA MET A 39 -3.07 -3.43 10.06
C MET A 39 -4.60 -3.42 9.92
N ILE A 40 -5.07 -2.86 8.82
CA ILE A 40 -6.48 -2.80 8.41
C ILE A 40 -6.66 -3.52 7.07
N PRO A 41 -7.87 -3.97 6.71
CA PRO A 41 -8.11 -4.71 5.47
C PRO A 41 -7.66 -3.96 4.22
N GLU A 42 -7.80 -2.65 4.19
CA GLU A 42 -7.41 -1.78 3.08
C GLU A 42 -5.91 -1.87 2.77
N LEU A 43 -5.05 -2.13 3.76
CA LEU A 43 -3.63 -2.39 3.54
C LEU A 43 -3.43 -3.57 2.58
N ALA A 44 -4.13 -4.68 2.81
CA ALA A 44 -4.06 -5.84 1.93
C ALA A 44 -4.68 -5.55 0.55
N TYR A 45 -5.80 -4.83 0.51
CA TYR A 45 -6.46 -4.48 -0.75
C TYR A 45 -5.56 -3.64 -1.65
N VAL A 46 -4.95 -2.57 -1.12
CA VAL A 46 -4.11 -1.67 -1.93
C VAL A 46 -2.77 -2.29 -2.30
N MET A 47 -2.18 -3.11 -1.44
CA MET A 47 -0.96 -3.87 -1.74
C MET A 47 -1.18 -4.81 -2.94
N LEU A 48 -2.25 -5.61 -2.90
CA LEU A 48 -2.61 -6.54 -3.96
C LEU A 48 -3.11 -5.80 -5.22
N ALA A 49 -3.76 -4.65 -5.06
CA ALA A 49 -4.17 -3.80 -6.18
C ALA A 49 -2.96 -3.27 -6.94
N CYS A 50 -1.93 -2.78 -6.25
CA CYS A 50 -0.67 -2.37 -6.87
C CYS A 50 -0.06 -3.52 -7.69
N ALA A 51 0.07 -4.71 -7.10
CA ALA A 51 0.56 -5.89 -7.82
C ALA A 51 -0.29 -6.20 -9.05
N ARG A 52 -1.62 -6.04 -8.95
CA ARG A 52 -2.56 -6.35 -10.05
C ARG A 52 -2.43 -5.41 -11.24
N ILE A 53 -2.08 -4.14 -11.02
CA ILE A 53 -1.90 -3.14 -12.10
C ILE A 53 -0.45 -2.88 -12.48
N GLY A 54 0.48 -3.68 -11.95
CA GLY A 54 1.91 -3.53 -12.20
C GLY A 54 2.55 -2.29 -11.56
N ALA A 55 1.90 -1.69 -10.57
CA ALA A 55 2.49 -0.63 -9.76
C ALA A 55 3.39 -1.22 -8.67
N VAL A 56 4.47 -0.51 -8.34
CA VAL A 56 5.47 -0.96 -7.37
C VAL A 56 5.12 -0.38 -5.99
N HIS A 57 4.66 -1.22 -5.07
CA HIS A 57 4.33 -0.74 -3.72
C HIS A 57 5.53 -0.72 -2.77
N SER A 58 5.52 0.24 -1.85
CA SER A 58 6.45 0.31 -0.73
C SER A 58 5.68 0.53 0.56
N ILE A 59 5.68 -0.48 1.44
CA ILE A 59 4.95 -0.44 2.71
C ILE A 59 5.84 0.17 3.78
N ILE A 60 5.29 1.13 4.51
CA ILE A 60 5.89 1.77 5.68
C ILE A 60 5.04 1.42 6.90
N PHE A 61 5.71 1.01 7.96
CA PHE A 61 5.05 0.66 9.21
C PHE A 61 4.36 1.86 9.87
N GLY A 62 3.10 1.71 10.25
CA GLY A 62 2.32 2.74 10.93
C GLY A 62 2.95 3.11 12.28
N GLY A 63 3.39 4.37 12.40
CA GLY A 63 4.08 4.91 13.58
C GLY A 63 5.53 5.34 13.32
N PHE A 64 6.01 5.29 12.06
CA PHE A 64 7.28 5.91 11.69
C PHE A 64 7.15 7.44 11.69
N SER A 65 8.29 8.13 11.90
CA SER A 65 8.35 9.59 11.91
C SER A 65 8.18 10.19 10.52
N PRO A 66 7.76 11.47 10.41
CA PRO A 66 7.64 12.17 9.13
C PRO A 66 8.91 12.11 8.28
N GLU A 67 10.08 12.31 8.87
CA GLU A 67 11.38 12.26 8.16
C GLU A 67 11.66 10.87 7.60
N SER A 68 11.28 9.84 8.35
CA SER A 68 11.44 8.45 7.93
C SER A 68 10.55 8.10 6.73
N ILE A 69 9.35 8.67 6.68
CA ILE A 69 8.41 8.53 5.56
C ILE A 69 8.93 9.32 4.35
N ALA A 70 9.27 10.59 4.55
CA ALA A 70 9.79 11.46 3.48
C ALA A 70 11.04 10.88 2.82
N GLY A 71 11.97 10.37 3.64
CA GLY A 71 13.18 9.74 3.13
C GLY A 71 12.90 8.57 2.17
N ARG A 72 11.91 7.71 2.48
CA ARG A 72 11.53 6.58 1.63
C ARG A 72 10.79 7.02 0.36
N ILE A 73 9.87 7.98 0.49
CA ILE A 73 9.14 8.55 -0.65
C ILE A 73 10.13 9.13 -1.68
N ASN A 74 11.08 9.92 -1.21
CA ASN A 74 12.06 10.58 -2.07
C ASN A 74 13.05 9.58 -2.69
N ASP A 75 13.50 8.58 -1.91
CA ASP A 75 14.43 7.55 -2.38
C ASP A 75 13.81 6.70 -3.50
N CYS A 76 12.59 6.18 -3.31
CA CYS A 76 11.91 5.41 -4.35
C CYS A 76 11.18 6.26 -5.38
N LYS A 77 11.18 7.60 -5.25
CA LYS A 77 10.48 8.54 -6.14
C LYS A 77 8.99 8.19 -6.27
N SER A 78 8.32 8.02 -5.15
CA SER A 78 6.89 7.73 -5.11
C SER A 78 6.09 8.98 -5.42
N TYR A 79 5.10 8.87 -6.31
CA TYR A 79 4.16 9.95 -6.66
C TYR A 79 2.83 9.83 -5.94
N TYR A 80 2.57 8.71 -5.30
CA TYR A 80 1.31 8.40 -4.63
C TYR A 80 1.58 7.88 -3.23
N ILE A 81 0.80 8.33 -2.27
CA ILE A 81 0.80 7.79 -0.91
C ILE A 81 -0.61 7.41 -0.51
N ILE A 82 -0.73 6.27 0.17
CA ILE A 82 -1.98 5.80 0.77
C ILE A 82 -1.79 5.79 2.28
N THR A 83 -2.66 6.48 2.98
CA THR A 83 -2.67 6.58 4.44
C THR A 83 -4.09 6.45 4.98
N ALA A 84 -4.29 6.64 6.29
CA ALA A 84 -5.60 6.77 6.90
C ALA A 84 -5.71 8.09 7.66
N ASP A 85 -6.94 8.51 7.98
CA ASP A 85 -7.16 9.61 8.91
C ASP A 85 -6.35 9.38 10.18
N GLU A 86 -6.57 8.26 10.83
CA GLU A 86 -5.87 7.82 12.02
C GLU A 86 -5.68 6.30 12.03
N GLY A 87 -4.75 5.83 12.86
CA GLY A 87 -4.59 4.41 13.17
C GLY A 87 -4.89 4.14 14.64
N VAL A 88 -5.33 2.93 14.95
CA VAL A 88 -5.51 2.48 16.34
C VAL A 88 -4.53 1.35 16.62
N ARG A 89 -3.71 1.49 17.66
CA ARG A 89 -2.73 0.47 18.04
C ARG A 89 -2.55 0.43 19.55
N GLY A 90 -2.81 -0.73 20.15
CA GLY A 90 -2.69 -0.90 21.61
C GLY A 90 -3.52 0.12 22.40
N GLY A 91 -4.73 0.41 21.93
CA GLY A 91 -5.63 1.40 22.55
C GLY A 91 -5.23 2.88 22.36
N LYS A 92 -4.16 3.15 21.60
CA LYS A 92 -3.71 4.52 21.29
C LYS A 92 -4.08 4.89 19.86
N ILE A 93 -4.48 6.16 19.69
CA ILE A 93 -4.71 6.76 18.38
C ILE A 93 -3.37 7.27 17.84
N ILE A 94 -3.06 6.92 16.59
CA ILE A 94 -1.90 7.41 15.85
C ILE A 94 -2.41 8.31 14.73
N PRO A 95 -2.06 9.61 14.70
CA PRO A 95 -2.57 10.56 13.72
C PRO A 95 -1.85 10.40 12.37
N LEU A 96 -2.19 9.33 11.61
CA LEU A 96 -1.46 8.94 10.38
C LEU A 96 -1.48 10.05 9.33
N LYS A 97 -2.64 10.67 9.09
CA LYS A 97 -2.76 11.76 8.11
C LYS A 97 -1.90 12.96 8.48
N LYS A 98 -1.89 13.37 9.76
CA LYS A 98 -1.05 14.46 10.24
C LYS A 98 0.43 14.17 10.03
N ILE A 99 0.90 12.97 10.41
CA ILE A 99 2.29 12.54 10.20
C ILE A 99 2.63 12.50 8.70
N THR A 100 1.67 12.06 7.87
CA THR A 100 1.83 12.07 6.41
C THR A 100 1.97 13.49 5.88
N ASP A 101 1.14 14.43 6.32
CA ASP A 101 1.21 15.83 5.87
C ASP A 101 2.56 16.46 6.20
N GLU A 102 3.08 16.26 7.41
CA GLU A 102 4.41 16.72 7.82
C GLU A 102 5.51 16.10 6.93
N ALA A 103 5.40 14.82 6.57
CA ALA A 103 6.33 14.18 5.64
C ALA A 103 6.26 14.77 4.23
N LEU A 104 5.05 15.08 3.76
CA LEU A 104 4.82 15.60 2.40
C LEU A 104 5.33 17.02 2.18
N GLU A 105 5.59 17.79 3.23
CA GLU A 105 6.29 19.07 3.13
C GLU A 105 7.69 18.92 2.47
N GLN A 106 8.31 17.76 2.63
CA GLN A 106 9.60 17.41 2.05
C GLN A 106 9.49 16.58 0.75
N CYS A 107 8.28 16.33 0.24
CA CYS A 107 8.01 15.46 -0.89
C CYS A 107 7.21 16.17 -2.00
N PRO A 108 7.79 17.19 -2.67
CA PRO A 108 7.05 18.04 -3.62
C PRO A 108 6.56 17.29 -4.87
N ASN A 109 7.06 16.08 -5.13
CA ASN A 109 6.69 15.27 -6.29
C ASN A 109 5.46 14.39 -6.06
N VAL A 110 4.93 14.30 -4.84
CA VAL A 110 3.73 13.53 -4.54
C VAL A 110 2.51 14.22 -5.16
N LYS A 111 1.81 13.50 -6.02
CA LYS A 111 0.66 14.01 -6.78
C LYS A 111 -0.65 13.81 -6.04
N LYS A 112 -0.82 12.67 -5.37
CA LYS A 112 -2.04 12.32 -4.65
C LYS A 112 -1.72 11.63 -3.32
N CYS A 113 -2.53 11.97 -2.32
CA CYS A 113 -2.59 11.32 -1.02
C CYS A 113 -3.98 10.70 -0.85
N ILE A 114 -4.05 9.38 -0.87
CA ILE A 114 -5.28 8.62 -0.72
C ILE A 114 -5.49 8.33 0.78
N VAL A 115 -6.64 8.74 1.33
CA VAL A 115 -6.92 8.67 2.75
C VAL A 115 -8.03 7.67 3.04
N VAL A 116 -7.74 6.65 3.82
CA VAL A 116 -8.74 5.70 4.32
C VAL A 116 -9.42 6.30 5.55
N LYS A 117 -10.74 6.26 5.59
CA LYS A 117 -11.55 6.72 6.72
C LYS A 117 -11.65 5.61 7.77
N ARG A 118 -10.77 5.63 8.77
CA ARG A 118 -10.72 4.60 9.83
C ARG A 118 -11.47 5.01 11.10
N THR A 119 -11.28 6.22 11.58
CA THR A 119 -11.94 6.75 12.78
C THR A 119 -13.05 7.73 12.46
N GLY A 120 -12.96 8.41 11.34
CA GLY A 120 -13.91 9.42 10.89
C GLY A 120 -13.70 10.77 11.56
N ASN A 121 -12.60 10.95 12.30
CA ASN A 121 -12.23 12.23 12.86
C ASN A 121 -11.81 13.23 11.77
N GLU A 122 -11.96 14.52 12.05
CA GLU A 122 -11.52 15.59 11.17
C GLU A 122 -9.99 15.56 11.01
N VAL A 123 -9.53 15.70 9.75
CA VAL A 123 -8.12 15.79 9.40
C VAL A 123 -7.88 17.00 8.53
N ASN A 124 -6.65 17.50 8.52
CA ASN A 124 -6.25 18.53 7.57
C ASN A 124 -6.39 18.00 6.15
N TRP A 125 -6.87 18.86 5.24
CA TRP A 125 -7.19 18.47 3.87
C TRP A 125 -6.61 19.44 2.85
N VAL A 126 -6.01 18.91 1.79
CA VAL A 126 -5.45 19.69 0.67
C VAL A 126 -6.18 19.24 -0.61
N ASP A 127 -7.11 20.07 -1.09
CA ASP A 127 -8.11 19.73 -2.13
C ASP A 127 -7.52 19.13 -3.41
N ASP A 128 -6.42 19.69 -3.92
CA ASP A 128 -5.82 19.19 -5.16
C ASP A 128 -4.99 17.92 -5.00
N ARG A 129 -4.62 17.57 -3.77
CA ARG A 129 -3.75 16.44 -3.44
C ARG A 129 -4.51 15.28 -2.82
N ASP A 130 -5.38 15.54 -1.88
CA ASP A 130 -6.00 14.54 -1.02
C ASP A 130 -7.29 14.01 -1.64
N VAL A 131 -7.52 12.71 -1.50
CA VAL A 131 -8.73 12.03 -1.97
C VAL A 131 -9.11 10.91 -1.00
N TRP A 132 -10.39 10.77 -0.70
CA TRP A 132 -10.85 9.66 0.12
C TRP A 132 -10.75 8.33 -0.65
N TYR A 133 -10.31 7.30 0.04
CA TYR A 133 -10.26 5.93 -0.51
C TYR A 133 -11.64 5.46 -0.99
N ASP A 134 -12.69 5.78 -0.24
CA ASP A 134 -14.05 5.39 -0.58
C ASP A 134 -14.52 6.07 -1.88
N ASP A 135 -14.16 7.33 -2.12
CA ASP A 135 -14.54 8.06 -3.33
C ASP A 135 -13.97 7.41 -4.59
N ILE A 136 -12.75 6.90 -4.53
CA ILE A 136 -12.11 6.23 -5.67
C ILE A 136 -12.51 4.76 -5.81
N THR A 137 -13.16 4.14 -4.81
CA THR A 137 -13.50 2.71 -4.84
C THR A 137 -15.00 2.43 -4.88
N LEU A 138 -15.86 3.41 -4.57
CA LEU A 138 -17.30 3.20 -4.42
C LEU A 138 -17.98 2.86 -5.75
N ASN A 139 -17.71 3.64 -6.80
CA ASN A 139 -18.44 3.61 -8.07
C ASN A 139 -17.63 3.00 -9.21
N VAL A 140 -16.65 2.15 -8.90
CA VAL A 140 -15.81 1.48 -9.91
C VAL A 140 -16.16 0.01 -10.05
N SER A 141 -15.76 -0.58 -11.19
CA SER A 141 -15.95 -2.01 -11.44
C SER A 141 -15.24 -2.88 -10.41
N ASP A 142 -15.87 -3.97 -9.99
CA ASP A 142 -15.26 -5.03 -9.19
C ASP A 142 -14.51 -6.08 -10.03
N LYS A 143 -14.32 -5.79 -11.33
CA LYS A 143 -13.52 -6.57 -12.27
C LYS A 143 -12.37 -5.71 -12.77
N CYS A 144 -11.17 -6.23 -12.66
CA CYS A 144 -9.95 -5.61 -13.16
C CYS A 144 -9.04 -6.73 -13.70
N MET A 145 -8.74 -6.71 -14.99
CA MET A 145 -7.78 -7.67 -15.56
C MET A 145 -6.38 -7.37 -14.99
N PRO A 146 -5.62 -8.41 -14.61
CA PRO A 146 -4.25 -8.21 -14.17
C PRO A 146 -3.38 -7.70 -15.33
N GLU A 147 -2.42 -6.85 -15.00
CA GLU A 147 -1.39 -6.40 -15.94
C GLU A 147 -0.44 -7.55 -16.26
N GLU A 148 -0.03 -7.67 -17.51
CA GLU A 148 1.01 -8.62 -17.92
C GLU A 148 2.37 -8.15 -17.44
N MET A 149 3.06 -9.00 -16.65
CA MET A 149 4.34 -8.69 -16.03
C MET A 149 5.41 -9.65 -16.50
N SER A 150 6.60 -9.12 -16.81
CA SER A 150 7.81 -9.93 -16.95
C SER A 150 8.28 -10.43 -15.58
N ALA A 151 9.01 -11.54 -15.55
CA ALA A 151 9.61 -12.05 -14.32
C ALA A 151 10.54 -11.04 -13.64
N GLU A 152 11.21 -10.20 -14.42
CA GLU A 152 12.14 -9.17 -13.95
C GLU A 152 11.46 -7.82 -13.63
N ASP A 153 10.16 -7.67 -13.93
CA ASP A 153 9.45 -6.44 -13.60
C ASP A 153 9.39 -6.24 -12.07
N PRO A 154 9.65 -5.01 -11.58
CA PRO A 154 9.53 -4.68 -10.17
C PRO A 154 8.15 -4.98 -9.59
N LEU A 155 8.11 -5.56 -8.40
CA LEU A 155 6.87 -5.85 -7.67
C LEU A 155 6.70 -4.95 -6.45
N PHE A 156 7.72 -4.88 -5.59
CA PHE A 156 7.70 -4.03 -4.41
C PHE A 156 9.09 -3.68 -3.92
N ILE A 157 9.15 -2.65 -3.05
CA ILE A 157 10.36 -2.20 -2.37
C ILE A 157 10.15 -2.33 -0.86
N LEU A 158 11.05 -3.05 -0.18
CA LEU A 158 11.11 -3.08 1.27
C LEU A 158 12.39 -2.42 1.77
N TYR A 159 12.24 -1.55 2.77
CA TYR A 159 13.37 -0.86 3.40
C TYR A 159 13.87 -1.63 4.61
N THR A 160 15.15 -1.93 4.60
CA THR A 160 15.86 -2.53 5.73
C THR A 160 16.66 -1.47 6.50
N SER A 161 17.00 -1.77 7.76
CA SER A 161 17.72 -0.86 8.66
C SER A 161 19.19 -0.64 8.30
N GLY A 162 19.67 -1.00 7.15
CA GLY A 162 21.03 -0.78 6.62
C GLY A 162 22.16 -0.58 7.65
N SER A 163 23.32 -1.18 7.44
CA SER A 163 24.48 -1.07 8.32
C SER A 163 25.05 0.35 8.47
N THR A 164 24.66 1.27 7.58
CA THR A 164 25.15 2.67 7.54
C THR A 164 24.22 3.69 8.18
N GLY A 165 23.18 3.22 8.91
CA GLY A 165 22.20 4.11 9.55
C GLY A 165 21.10 4.66 8.65
N LYS A 166 21.28 4.67 7.32
CA LYS A 166 20.22 5.02 6.37
C LYS A 166 19.50 3.75 5.88
N PRO A 167 18.15 3.72 5.88
CA PRO A 167 17.41 2.61 5.32
C PRO A 167 17.77 2.38 3.85
N LYS A 168 17.92 1.11 3.47
CA LYS A 168 18.19 0.69 2.09
C LYS A 168 16.95 0.02 1.52
N GLY A 169 16.48 0.49 0.37
CA GLY A 169 15.38 -0.12 -0.38
C GLY A 169 15.85 -1.38 -1.10
N VAL A 170 15.25 -2.52 -0.79
CA VAL A 170 15.46 -3.78 -1.49
C VAL A 170 14.32 -3.97 -2.47
N LEU A 171 14.65 -3.98 -3.76
CA LEU A 171 13.69 -4.22 -4.84
C LEU A 171 13.48 -5.72 -5.02
N HIS A 172 12.22 -6.14 -4.99
CA HIS A 172 11.80 -7.50 -5.31
C HIS A 172 11.12 -7.53 -6.67
N THR A 173 11.49 -8.51 -7.51
CA THR A 173 10.89 -8.72 -8.82
C THR A 173 9.72 -9.70 -8.76
N THR A 174 8.84 -9.62 -9.75
CA THR A 174 7.61 -10.43 -9.83
C THR A 174 7.93 -11.93 -9.83
N GLY A 175 8.81 -12.39 -10.72
CA GLY A 175 9.20 -13.81 -10.81
C GLY A 175 10.01 -14.27 -9.62
N GLY A 176 10.99 -13.47 -9.17
CA GLY A 176 11.83 -13.82 -8.01
C GLY A 176 11.02 -14.01 -6.74
N TYR A 177 10.06 -13.11 -6.49
CA TYR A 177 9.22 -13.21 -5.30
C TYR A 177 8.27 -14.41 -5.36
N ILE A 178 7.58 -14.64 -6.49
CA ILE A 178 6.58 -15.72 -6.56
C ILE A 178 7.23 -17.11 -6.46
N VAL A 179 8.42 -17.29 -7.02
CA VAL A 179 9.17 -18.55 -6.89
C VAL A 179 9.51 -18.82 -5.43
N TYR A 180 10.06 -17.82 -4.73
CA TYR A 180 10.40 -17.94 -3.31
C TYR A 180 9.16 -18.21 -2.45
N ALA A 181 8.09 -17.45 -2.65
CA ALA A 181 6.84 -17.62 -1.91
C ALA A 181 6.23 -19.02 -2.14
N SER A 182 6.19 -19.48 -3.38
CA SER A 182 5.68 -20.82 -3.74
C SER A 182 6.47 -21.93 -3.07
N MET A 183 7.80 -21.88 -3.12
CA MET A 183 8.67 -22.87 -2.47
C MET A 183 8.50 -22.85 -0.95
N THR A 184 8.37 -21.66 -0.35
CA THR A 184 8.14 -21.53 1.09
C THR A 184 6.81 -22.16 1.50
N HIS A 185 5.74 -21.92 0.73
CA HIS A 185 4.45 -22.57 0.97
C HIS A 185 4.55 -24.08 0.90
N GLN A 186 5.22 -24.61 -0.12
CA GLN A 186 5.32 -26.04 -0.35
C GLN A 186 6.19 -26.74 0.70
N TYR A 187 7.39 -26.21 1.00
CA TYR A 187 8.40 -26.93 1.79
C TYR A 187 8.42 -26.54 3.29
N ILE A 188 8.07 -25.29 3.61
CA ILE A 188 8.12 -24.80 4.99
C ILE A 188 6.76 -24.93 5.66
N PHE A 189 5.69 -24.44 5.00
CA PHE A 189 4.34 -24.49 5.54
C PHE A 189 3.60 -25.78 5.21
N ASP A 190 4.16 -26.62 4.36
CA ASP A 190 3.59 -27.93 3.95
C ASP A 190 2.11 -27.81 3.50
N TYR A 191 1.80 -26.73 2.79
CA TYR A 191 0.44 -26.41 2.34
C TYR A 191 -0.17 -27.56 1.54
N LYS A 192 -1.39 -27.96 1.93
CA LYS A 192 -2.20 -28.98 1.27
C LYS A 192 -3.44 -28.36 0.64
N LYS A 193 -3.93 -29.01 -0.42
CA LYS A 193 -5.23 -28.65 -1.00
C LYS A 193 -6.31 -28.81 0.06
N ASN A 194 -7.03 -27.75 0.41
CA ASN A 194 -8.07 -27.59 1.41
C ASN A 194 -7.60 -27.09 2.80
N ASP A 195 -6.33 -26.72 2.97
CA ASP A 195 -5.90 -25.99 4.16
C ASP A 195 -6.54 -24.59 4.18
N ILE A 196 -6.82 -24.09 5.39
CA ILE A 196 -7.45 -22.79 5.65
C ILE A 196 -6.43 -21.89 6.33
#